data_d0fc575cd3fc4fea593e81c59227958b
#
_entry.id   d0fc575cd3fc4fea593e81c59227958b
#
_cell.length_a   1.000
_cell.length_b   1.000
_cell.length_c   1.000
_cell.angle_alpha   90.00
_cell.angle_beta   90.00
_cell.angle_gamma   90.00
#
_symmetry.space_group_name_H-M   'P 1'
#
loop_
_entity.id
_entity.type
_entity.pdbx_description
1 polymer ?
#
loop_
_entity_poly.entity_id
_entity_poly.type
_entity_poly.pdbx_seq_one_letter_code
_entity_poly.pdbx_strand_id
1 'polypeptide(L)'
;MPDGTLLVGQIVNGNLTRVLADGTLELVAHCGGGVNGVAIGPDGAAYVCNNGGSEHAYVASRNWYLPGDQPEGFTGGGIQRVDLQTGEVRWLYTHVDGHRLRAPNDIVFDHHGGFWFTDHGKGRSRDRDRGGLYYGKADGSLVREVLYPLDAPNGVGMSPDGSRVYVAETFVGRLWAWDVVEPGVLRSKPKGRVHGGELLVGLPGYDLFDSMAVDSDGNVCVATIGDHPGITIVRPDGSGYEHLVLDEPFTDPMNTNICFGGPDLRTAYITLSASGRVVAVDWPRPGLALNY
;
A
#
# COMPACT_ATOMS: atom_id res chain seq x y z
N MET A 1 -8.55 -2.91 -13.26
CA MET A 1 -8.14 -3.21 -14.65
C MET A 1 -9.19 -2.65 -15.63
N PRO A 2 -8.80 -2.27 -16.88
CA PRO A 2 -9.76 -1.73 -17.87
C PRO A 2 -10.91 -2.70 -18.22
N ASP A 3 -10.69 -4.00 -18.06
CA ASP A 3 -11.70 -5.05 -18.27
C ASP A 3 -12.63 -5.27 -17.06
N GLY A 4 -12.53 -4.45 -16.02
CA GLY A 4 -13.32 -4.56 -14.79
C GLY A 4 -12.83 -5.61 -13.80
N THR A 5 -11.73 -6.31 -14.08
CA THR A 5 -11.13 -7.26 -13.13
C THR A 5 -10.27 -6.55 -12.10
N LEU A 6 -10.04 -7.21 -10.95
CA LEU A 6 -9.14 -6.74 -9.91
C LEU A 6 -7.90 -7.64 -9.84
N LEU A 7 -6.78 -7.07 -9.41
CA LEU A 7 -5.61 -7.83 -8.98
C LEU A 7 -5.50 -7.72 -7.46
N VAL A 8 -5.37 -8.85 -6.79
CA VAL A 8 -5.31 -8.94 -5.33
C VAL A 8 -4.06 -9.69 -4.92
N GLY A 9 -3.25 -9.05 -4.07
CA GLY A 9 -2.13 -9.70 -3.38
C GLY A 9 -2.62 -10.52 -2.20
N GLN A 10 -2.21 -11.78 -2.13
CA GLN A 10 -2.51 -12.67 -1.00
C GLN A 10 -1.25 -12.90 -0.18
N ILE A 11 -1.10 -12.17 0.93
CA ILE A 11 0.10 -12.22 1.77
C ILE A 11 0.37 -13.64 2.29
N VAL A 12 -0.67 -14.29 2.84
CA VAL A 12 -0.55 -15.63 3.47
C VAL A 12 -0.09 -16.69 2.48
N ASN A 13 -0.61 -16.65 1.25
CA ASN A 13 -0.35 -17.67 0.24
C ASN A 13 0.78 -17.31 -0.72
N GLY A 14 1.27 -16.07 -0.68
CA GLY A 14 2.28 -15.58 -1.63
C GLY A 14 1.79 -15.54 -3.07
N ASN A 15 0.49 -15.36 -3.30
CA ASN A 15 -0.13 -15.38 -4.62
C ASN A 15 -0.53 -13.98 -5.10
N LEU A 16 -0.40 -13.75 -6.40
CA LEU A 16 -1.12 -12.71 -7.13
C LEU A 16 -2.32 -13.35 -7.80
N THR A 17 -3.52 -12.86 -7.47
CA THR A 17 -4.79 -13.43 -7.91
C THR A 17 -5.60 -12.38 -8.67
N ARG A 18 -6.20 -12.78 -9.79
CA ARG A 18 -7.19 -11.99 -10.52
C ARG A 18 -8.57 -12.34 -10.03
N VAL A 19 -9.39 -11.33 -9.73
CA VAL A 19 -10.81 -11.47 -9.40
C VAL A 19 -11.61 -11.01 -10.60
N LEU A 20 -12.40 -11.91 -11.19
CA LEU A 20 -13.27 -11.61 -12.31
C LEU A 20 -14.55 -10.90 -11.86
N ALA A 21 -15.30 -10.32 -12.79
CA ALA A 21 -16.52 -9.56 -12.49
C ALA A 21 -17.61 -10.41 -11.80
N ASP A 22 -17.60 -11.73 -12.00
CA ASP A 22 -18.51 -12.68 -11.36
C ASP A 22 -18.00 -13.19 -10.00
N GLY A 23 -16.84 -12.68 -9.53
CA GLY A 23 -16.18 -13.08 -8.29
C GLY A 23 -15.30 -14.32 -8.41
N THR A 24 -15.18 -14.92 -9.60
CA THR A 24 -14.27 -16.06 -9.84
C THR A 24 -12.82 -15.62 -9.60
N LEU A 25 -12.05 -16.49 -8.95
CA LEU A 25 -10.63 -16.27 -8.65
C LEU A 25 -9.75 -17.06 -9.62
N GLU A 26 -8.81 -16.37 -10.25
CA GLU A 26 -7.79 -16.95 -11.12
C GLU A 26 -6.39 -16.67 -10.56
N LEU A 27 -5.59 -17.71 -10.37
CA LEU A 27 -4.20 -17.55 -10.01
C LEU A 27 -3.43 -16.95 -11.20
N VAL A 28 -2.86 -15.76 -11.02
CA VAL A 28 -1.96 -15.14 -12.00
C VAL A 28 -0.54 -15.67 -11.84
N ALA A 29 -0.04 -15.64 -10.60
CA ALA A 29 1.32 -16.10 -10.32
C ALA A 29 1.48 -16.49 -8.84
N HIS A 30 2.39 -17.44 -8.57
CA HIS A 30 2.89 -17.71 -7.24
C HIS A 30 4.22 -16.96 -7.06
N CYS A 31 4.17 -15.87 -6.29
CA CYS A 31 5.31 -14.97 -6.06
C CYS A 31 6.19 -15.40 -4.87
N GLY A 32 5.66 -16.29 -4.02
CA GLY A 32 6.28 -16.65 -2.75
C GLY A 32 6.28 -15.49 -1.74
N GLY A 33 6.86 -15.70 -0.56
CA GLY A 33 6.89 -14.69 0.49
C GLY A 33 5.50 -14.17 0.84
N GLY A 34 5.32 -12.85 0.82
CA GLY A 34 4.04 -12.18 1.08
C GLY A 34 3.74 -11.10 0.06
N VAL A 35 2.83 -11.37 -0.88
CA VAL A 35 2.35 -10.40 -1.88
C VAL A 35 1.48 -9.36 -1.19
N ASN A 36 1.97 -8.13 -1.13
CA ASN A 36 1.28 -7.01 -0.49
C ASN A 36 0.80 -5.99 -1.54
N GLY A 37 1.30 -4.77 -1.57
CA GLY A 37 0.91 -3.75 -2.54
C GLY A 37 1.18 -4.18 -3.99
N VAL A 38 0.26 -3.84 -4.89
CA VAL A 38 0.35 -4.17 -6.32
C VAL A 38 -0.03 -2.96 -7.15
N ALA A 39 0.79 -2.62 -8.14
CA ALA A 39 0.46 -1.60 -9.13
C ALA A 39 0.76 -2.11 -10.54
N ILE A 40 0.02 -1.61 -11.52
CA ILE A 40 0.29 -1.86 -12.94
C ILE A 40 1.32 -0.83 -13.40
N GLY A 41 2.35 -1.28 -14.10
CA GLY A 41 3.37 -0.42 -14.65
C GLY A 41 3.16 -0.07 -16.12
N PRO A 42 4.04 0.79 -16.67
CA PRO A 42 3.93 1.31 -18.05
C PRO A 42 4.05 0.23 -19.13
N ASP A 43 4.58 -0.93 -18.79
CA ASP A 43 4.71 -2.10 -19.67
C ASP A 43 3.54 -3.10 -19.53
N GLY A 44 2.48 -2.74 -18.78
CA GLY A 44 1.32 -3.56 -18.54
C GLY A 44 1.54 -4.75 -17.60
N ALA A 45 2.71 -4.87 -16.98
CA ALA A 45 3.01 -5.87 -15.98
C ALA A 45 2.56 -5.41 -14.57
N ALA A 46 2.37 -6.35 -13.66
CA ALA A 46 2.17 -6.03 -12.26
C ALA A 46 3.52 -5.88 -11.53
N TYR A 47 3.63 -4.84 -10.73
CA TYR A 47 4.75 -4.60 -9.81
C TYR A 47 4.27 -4.85 -8.40
N VAL A 48 4.94 -5.76 -7.72
CA VAL A 48 4.50 -6.34 -6.45
C VAL A 48 5.49 -6.00 -5.36
N CYS A 49 4.99 -5.37 -4.31
CA CYS A 49 5.70 -5.28 -3.04
C CYS A 49 5.63 -6.65 -2.34
N ASN A 50 6.71 -7.41 -2.41
CA ASN A 50 6.81 -8.67 -1.67
C ASN A 50 7.46 -8.40 -0.32
N ASN A 51 6.69 -8.57 0.76
CA ASN A 51 7.15 -8.28 2.12
C ASN A 51 7.93 -9.43 2.78
N GLY A 52 8.22 -10.49 2.04
CA GLY A 52 8.96 -11.66 2.53
C GLY A 52 8.16 -12.61 3.43
N GLY A 53 6.85 -12.37 3.58
CA GLY A 53 5.96 -13.17 4.45
C GLY A 53 5.90 -12.67 5.88
N SER A 54 4.91 -13.13 6.62
CA SER A 54 4.69 -12.85 8.05
C SER A 54 4.16 -14.10 8.73
N GLU A 55 4.39 -14.24 10.03
CA GLU A 55 3.60 -15.16 10.83
C GLU A 55 2.15 -14.66 10.87
N HIS A 56 1.22 -15.59 11.10
CA HIS A 56 -0.18 -15.26 11.19
C HIS A 56 -0.82 -15.99 12.36
N ALA A 57 -1.62 -15.27 13.15
CA ALA A 57 -2.45 -15.85 14.18
C ALA A 57 -3.84 -16.14 13.60
N TYR A 58 -4.29 -17.40 13.69
CA TYR A 58 -5.65 -17.78 13.29
C TYR A 58 -6.59 -17.74 14.49
N VAL A 59 -7.63 -16.90 14.40
CA VAL A 59 -8.69 -16.76 15.42
C VAL A 59 -9.90 -17.59 14.98
N ALA A 60 -9.95 -18.85 15.41
CA ALA A 60 -10.93 -19.83 14.97
C ALA A 60 -12.40 -19.41 15.20
N SER A 61 -12.70 -18.71 16.32
CA SER A 61 -14.06 -18.26 16.65
C SER A 61 -14.62 -17.21 15.66
N ARG A 62 -13.75 -16.56 14.89
CA ARG A 62 -14.11 -15.52 13.91
C ARG A 62 -13.73 -15.89 12.49
N ASN A 63 -12.99 -16.98 12.29
CA ASN A 63 -12.34 -17.32 11.01
C ASN A 63 -11.46 -16.17 10.49
N TRP A 64 -10.66 -15.58 11.36
CA TRP A 64 -9.77 -14.46 11.03
C TRP A 64 -8.30 -14.87 11.03
N TYR A 65 -7.55 -14.29 10.10
CA TYR A 65 -6.09 -14.32 10.08
C TYR A 65 -5.56 -12.93 10.45
N LEU A 66 -4.79 -12.85 11.50
CA LEU A 66 -4.16 -11.59 11.94
C LEU A 66 -2.65 -11.66 11.68
N PRO A 67 -2.04 -10.54 11.22
CA PRO A 67 -0.60 -10.52 10.97
C PRO A 67 0.17 -10.63 12.29
N GLY A 68 1.32 -11.30 12.22
CA GLY A 68 2.25 -11.48 13.32
C GLY A 68 3.64 -10.98 12.99
N ASP A 69 4.60 -11.50 13.71
CA ASP A 69 6.02 -11.14 13.61
C ASP A 69 6.68 -11.67 12.32
N GLN A 70 7.96 -11.37 12.19
CA GLN A 70 8.83 -11.89 11.16
C GLN A 70 8.87 -13.41 11.22
N PRO A 71 8.61 -14.15 10.11
CA PRO A 71 8.61 -15.60 10.13
C PRO A 71 10.03 -16.17 10.29
N GLU A 72 10.09 -17.40 10.78
CA GLU A 72 11.35 -18.16 10.80
C GLU A 72 11.88 -18.33 9.37
N GLY A 73 13.18 -18.23 9.19
CA GLY A 73 13.83 -18.34 7.86
C GLY A 73 13.61 -17.12 6.94
N PHE A 74 13.11 -16.00 7.48
CA PHE A 74 12.95 -14.78 6.71
C PHE A 74 14.23 -14.30 6.03
N THR A 75 14.18 -14.15 4.72
CA THR A 75 15.33 -13.75 3.89
C THR A 75 15.26 -12.34 3.32
N GLY A 76 14.26 -11.55 3.73
CA GLY A 76 14.01 -10.20 3.20
C GLY A 76 12.90 -10.19 2.15
N GLY A 77 12.45 -8.96 1.87
CA GLY A 77 11.49 -8.66 0.82
C GLY A 77 12.14 -8.05 -0.41
N GLY A 78 11.32 -7.51 -1.28
CA GLY A 78 11.74 -6.81 -2.50
C GLY A 78 10.58 -6.44 -3.41
N ILE A 79 10.92 -5.85 -4.54
CA ILE A 79 9.97 -5.57 -5.62
C ILE A 79 10.10 -6.66 -6.67
N GLN A 80 8.96 -7.26 -7.03
CA GLN A 80 8.85 -8.23 -8.11
C GLN A 80 8.08 -7.63 -9.29
N ARG A 81 8.45 -8.01 -10.50
CA ARG A 81 7.67 -7.76 -11.71
C ARG A 81 7.03 -9.08 -12.14
N VAL A 82 5.73 -9.05 -12.37
CA VAL A 82 4.94 -10.21 -12.80
C VAL A 82 4.32 -9.93 -14.16
N ASP A 83 4.63 -10.77 -15.12
CA ASP A 83 3.98 -10.75 -16.43
C ASP A 83 2.56 -11.31 -16.29
N LEU A 84 1.55 -10.49 -16.62
CA LEU A 84 0.14 -10.86 -16.42
C LEU A 84 -0.41 -11.85 -17.44
N GLN A 85 0.34 -12.12 -18.52
CA GLN A 85 -0.07 -13.08 -19.56
C GLN A 85 0.55 -14.45 -19.30
N THR A 86 1.81 -14.48 -18.88
CA THR A 86 2.56 -15.74 -18.70
C THR A 86 2.62 -16.20 -17.25
N GLY A 87 2.39 -15.30 -16.30
CA GLY A 87 2.61 -15.55 -14.87
C GLY A 87 4.11 -15.57 -14.46
N GLU A 88 5.02 -15.17 -15.36
CA GLU A 88 6.44 -15.12 -15.04
C GLU A 88 6.72 -14.08 -13.96
N VAL A 89 7.41 -14.51 -12.89
CA VAL A 89 7.81 -13.67 -11.76
C VAL A 89 9.31 -13.47 -11.76
N ARG A 90 9.75 -12.20 -11.70
CA ARG A 90 11.17 -11.88 -11.54
C ARG A 90 11.38 -10.84 -10.46
N TRP A 91 12.44 -10.96 -9.68
CA TRP A 91 12.89 -9.91 -8.77
C TRP A 91 13.44 -8.73 -9.56
N LEU A 92 12.94 -7.54 -9.24
CA LEU A 92 13.44 -6.29 -9.82
C LEU A 92 14.43 -5.63 -8.86
N TYR A 93 14.04 -5.50 -7.59
CA TYR A 93 14.88 -4.92 -6.54
C TYR A 93 14.77 -5.72 -5.24
N THR A 94 15.91 -6.06 -4.65
CA THR A 94 16.00 -6.71 -3.34
C THR A 94 16.89 -5.93 -2.37
N HIS A 95 17.68 -4.97 -2.88
CA HIS A 95 18.61 -4.15 -2.11
C HIS A 95 18.59 -2.70 -2.64
N VAL A 96 18.85 -1.76 -1.74
CA VAL A 96 19.03 -0.34 -2.03
C VAL A 96 20.25 0.15 -1.26
N ASP A 97 21.23 0.79 -1.94
CA ASP A 97 22.45 1.35 -1.35
C ASP A 97 23.19 0.37 -0.42
N GLY A 98 23.22 -0.92 -0.79
CA GLY A 98 23.84 -2.00 -0.03
C GLY A 98 23.00 -2.57 1.12
N HIS A 99 21.84 -1.99 1.40
CA HIS A 99 20.90 -2.47 2.40
C HIS A 99 19.81 -3.34 1.76
N ARG A 100 19.47 -4.45 2.41
CA ARG A 100 18.40 -5.32 1.95
C ARG A 100 17.04 -4.72 2.30
N LEU A 101 16.13 -4.73 1.33
CA LEU A 101 14.72 -4.42 1.57
C LEU A 101 14.12 -5.45 2.55
N ARG A 102 13.38 -4.96 3.53
CA ARG A 102 12.84 -5.78 4.61
C ARG A 102 11.42 -6.23 4.30
N ALA A 103 10.51 -5.29 4.19
CA ALA A 103 9.09 -5.56 3.96
C ALA A 103 8.46 -4.47 3.09
N PRO A 104 8.80 -4.40 1.77
CA PRO A 104 8.07 -3.53 0.86
C PRO A 104 6.57 -3.74 1.03
N ASN A 105 5.84 -2.61 1.15
CA ASN A 105 4.44 -2.64 1.56
C ASN A 105 3.51 -2.14 0.45
N ASP A 106 3.55 -0.87 0.12
CA ASP A 106 2.67 -0.26 -0.85
C ASP A 106 3.44 0.43 -1.99
N ILE A 107 2.78 0.67 -3.14
CA ILE A 107 3.44 1.11 -4.37
C ILE A 107 2.50 1.97 -5.21
N VAL A 108 3.02 3.09 -5.75
CA VAL A 108 2.30 3.94 -6.70
C VAL A 108 3.23 4.42 -7.81
N PHE A 109 2.79 4.32 -9.06
CA PHE A 109 3.53 4.84 -10.21
C PHE A 109 3.33 6.34 -10.40
N ASP A 110 4.40 7.03 -10.81
CA ASP A 110 4.34 8.41 -11.29
C ASP A 110 4.09 8.50 -12.81
N HIS A 111 3.93 9.72 -13.33
CA HIS A 111 3.74 9.97 -14.78
C HIS A 111 5.00 9.77 -15.64
N HIS A 112 6.14 9.46 -15.01
CA HIS A 112 7.45 9.35 -15.66
C HIS A 112 7.91 7.89 -15.79
N GLY A 113 7.07 6.91 -15.44
CA GLY A 113 7.39 5.49 -15.50
C GLY A 113 8.27 4.99 -14.35
N GLY A 114 8.42 5.80 -13.30
CA GLY A 114 8.96 5.40 -12.03
C GLY A 114 7.87 5.13 -11.01
N PHE A 115 8.24 4.60 -9.86
CA PHE A 115 7.30 4.32 -8.78
C PHE A 115 7.88 4.62 -7.41
N TRP A 116 7.01 5.12 -6.54
CA TRP A 116 7.28 5.28 -5.13
C TRP A 116 6.81 4.01 -4.42
N PHE A 117 7.56 3.57 -3.42
CA PHE A 117 7.15 2.46 -2.57
C PHE A 117 7.65 2.64 -1.14
N THR A 118 6.91 2.07 -0.22
CA THR A 118 7.28 2.04 1.20
C THR A 118 7.89 0.69 1.56
N ASP A 119 8.81 0.69 2.51
CA ASP A 119 9.28 -0.50 3.21
C ASP A 119 8.90 -0.35 4.68
N HIS A 120 7.93 -1.14 5.11
CA HIS A 120 7.36 -1.09 6.46
C HIS A 120 8.34 -1.59 7.54
N GLY A 121 9.29 -2.43 7.15
CA GLY A 121 10.10 -3.20 8.09
C GLY A 121 9.35 -4.37 8.71
N LYS A 122 10.02 -5.14 9.54
CA LYS A 122 9.49 -6.32 10.25
C LYS A 122 9.54 -6.15 11.76
N GLY A 123 8.44 -6.57 12.41
CA GLY A 123 8.37 -6.72 13.85
C GLY A 123 8.99 -8.05 14.30
N ARG A 124 9.51 -8.05 15.48
CA ARG A 124 10.02 -9.20 16.25
C ARG A 124 9.61 -9.02 17.69
N SER A 125 9.68 -10.06 18.50
CA SER A 125 9.16 -10.08 19.88
C SER A 125 9.69 -8.94 20.79
N ARG A 126 10.84 -8.32 20.50
CA ARG A 126 11.44 -7.27 21.33
C ARG A 126 11.88 -6.01 20.59
N ASP A 127 11.87 -6.03 19.26
CA ASP A 127 12.29 -4.91 18.43
C ASP A 127 11.56 -4.92 17.09
N ARG A 128 11.75 -3.89 16.30
CA ARG A 128 11.30 -3.81 14.92
C ARG A 128 12.27 -3.02 14.06
N ASP A 129 12.25 -3.28 12.76
CA ASP A 129 12.96 -2.47 11.80
C ASP A 129 12.32 -1.06 11.72
N ARG A 130 13.13 -0.07 11.42
CA ARG A 130 12.63 1.20 10.91
C ARG A 130 12.40 1.04 9.42
N GLY A 131 11.39 1.71 8.91
CA GLY A 131 11.06 1.69 7.49
C GLY A 131 11.54 2.92 6.74
N GLY A 132 11.21 2.99 5.45
CA GLY A 132 11.57 4.11 4.60
C GLY A 132 10.64 4.29 3.39
N LEU A 133 10.83 5.41 2.71
CA LEU A 133 10.23 5.68 1.39
C LEU A 133 11.31 5.60 0.33
N TYR A 134 11.01 4.91 -0.74
CA TYR A 134 11.93 4.59 -1.82
C TYR A 134 11.34 5.00 -3.17
N TYR A 135 12.22 5.16 -4.14
CA TYR A 135 11.84 5.39 -5.53
C TYR A 135 12.60 4.43 -6.45
N GLY A 136 11.87 3.79 -7.37
CA GLY A 136 12.42 2.86 -8.33
C GLY A 136 11.94 3.13 -9.76
N LYS A 137 12.72 2.69 -10.74
CA LYS A 137 12.31 2.69 -12.16
C LYS A 137 11.84 1.31 -12.58
N ALA A 138 10.80 1.28 -13.42
CA ALA A 138 10.21 0.05 -13.94
C ALA A 138 11.20 -0.81 -14.76
N ASP A 139 12.18 -0.19 -15.39
CA ASP A 139 13.20 -0.86 -16.21
C ASP A 139 14.34 -1.51 -15.39
N GLY A 140 14.37 -1.34 -14.08
CA GLY A 140 15.40 -1.87 -13.20
C GLY A 140 16.69 -1.04 -13.14
N SER A 141 16.76 0.11 -13.81
CA SER A 141 18.00 0.90 -13.94
C SER A 141 18.34 1.72 -12.69
N LEU A 142 17.35 1.98 -11.81
CA LEU A 142 17.54 2.80 -10.62
C LEU A 142 16.59 2.38 -9.51
N VAL A 143 17.11 2.24 -8.31
CA VAL A 143 16.37 2.32 -7.05
C VAL A 143 17.17 3.14 -6.05
N ARG A 144 16.49 3.97 -5.25
CA ARG A 144 17.12 4.80 -4.22
C ARG A 144 16.27 4.88 -2.96
N GLU A 145 16.92 5.02 -1.82
CA GLU A 145 16.29 5.45 -0.57
C GLU A 145 16.06 6.96 -0.63
N VAL A 146 14.83 7.40 -0.43
CA VAL A 146 14.46 8.83 -0.48
C VAL A 146 14.31 9.40 0.92
N LEU A 147 13.68 8.66 1.81
CA LEU A 147 13.50 9.02 3.22
C LEU A 147 13.73 7.82 4.11
N TYR A 148 14.58 8.01 5.12
CA TYR A 148 14.82 7.07 6.21
C TYR A 148 15.30 7.83 7.45
N PRO A 149 14.90 7.45 8.67
CA PRO A 149 13.91 6.43 9.02
C PRO A 149 12.49 7.00 9.08
N LEU A 150 11.51 6.15 8.73
CA LEU A 150 10.08 6.33 9.01
C LEU A 150 9.60 5.27 10.00
N ASP A 151 8.42 5.50 10.60
CA ASP A 151 7.86 4.60 11.61
C ASP A 151 6.80 3.69 11.00
N ALA A 152 7.21 2.50 10.52
CA ALA A 152 6.35 1.56 9.84
C ALA A 152 5.52 2.21 8.70
N PRO A 153 6.19 2.82 7.69
CA PRO A 153 5.48 3.42 6.57
C PRO A 153 4.74 2.34 5.79
N ASN A 154 3.47 2.59 5.51
CA ASN A 154 2.54 1.66 4.89
C ASN A 154 2.03 2.26 3.58
N GLY A 155 0.81 2.79 3.54
CA GLY A 155 0.26 3.39 2.34
C GLY A 155 1.13 4.48 1.72
N VAL A 156 1.22 4.49 0.38
CA VAL A 156 1.84 5.55 -0.41
C VAL A 156 0.93 5.98 -1.54
N GLY A 157 0.77 7.29 -1.73
CA GLY A 157 -0.06 7.88 -2.78
C GLY A 157 0.54 9.17 -3.33
N MET A 158 0.03 9.62 -4.47
CA MET A 158 0.45 10.88 -5.07
C MET A 158 -0.75 11.82 -5.28
N SER A 159 -0.51 13.13 -5.21
CA SER A 159 -1.50 14.13 -5.61
C SER A 159 -1.85 13.99 -7.10
N PRO A 160 -3.05 14.45 -7.53
CA PRO A 160 -3.48 14.34 -8.94
C PRO A 160 -2.49 14.97 -9.95
N ASP A 161 -1.79 16.02 -9.56
CA ASP A 161 -0.79 16.70 -10.37
C ASP A 161 0.62 16.13 -10.23
N GLY A 162 0.81 15.09 -9.40
CA GLY A 162 2.11 14.46 -9.13
C GLY A 162 3.08 15.32 -8.31
N SER A 163 2.65 16.49 -7.84
CA SER A 163 3.53 17.43 -7.12
C SER A 163 3.77 17.08 -5.66
N ARG A 164 2.99 16.16 -5.10
CA ARG A 164 3.12 15.69 -3.71
C ARG A 164 3.08 14.17 -3.62
N VAL A 165 3.85 13.63 -2.70
CA VAL A 165 3.75 12.22 -2.26
C VAL A 165 3.25 12.18 -0.81
N TYR A 166 2.34 11.25 -0.54
CA TYR A 166 1.75 11.00 0.77
C TYR A 166 2.25 9.66 1.31
N VAL A 167 2.50 9.58 2.62
CA VAL A 167 2.86 8.33 3.29
C VAL A 167 2.10 8.23 4.62
N ALA A 168 1.47 7.09 4.83
CA ALA A 168 0.85 6.71 6.08
C ALA A 168 1.85 5.92 6.95
N GLU A 169 1.98 6.30 8.22
CA GLU A 169 2.73 5.55 9.23
C GLU A 169 1.75 4.78 10.11
N THR A 170 1.87 3.45 10.17
CA THR A 170 0.89 2.58 10.80
C THR A 170 0.77 2.83 12.31
N PHE A 171 1.82 2.52 13.07
CA PHE A 171 1.68 2.42 14.53
C PHE A 171 1.54 3.76 15.25
N VAL A 172 1.80 4.84 14.59
CA VAL A 172 1.63 6.20 15.11
C VAL A 172 0.40 6.91 14.56
N GLY A 173 -0.36 6.26 13.66
CA GLY A 173 -1.60 6.78 13.07
C GLY A 173 -1.42 8.14 12.41
N ARG A 174 -0.34 8.33 11.61
CA ARG A 174 0.00 9.63 11.02
C ARG A 174 0.05 9.57 9.50
N LEU A 175 -0.52 10.59 8.86
CA LEU A 175 -0.39 10.82 7.43
C LEU A 175 0.48 12.03 7.18
N TRP A 176 1.51 11.83 6.36
CA TRP A 176 2.49 12.85 6.01
C TRP A 176 2.46 13.17 4.52
N ALA A 177 2.90 14.38 4.16
CA ALA A 177 3.08 14.80 2.78
C ALA A 177 4.44 15.48 2.56
N TRP A 178 5.00 15.28 1.37
CA TRP A 178 6.21 15.96 0.89
C TRP A 178 6.01 16.45 -0.53
N ASP A 179 6.57 17.64 -0.84
CA ASP A 179 6.60 18.14 -2.20
C ASP A 179 7.65 17.38 -3.03
N VAL A 180 7.25 16.91 -4.20
CA VAL A 180 8.11 16.30 -5.21
C VAL A 180 8.67 17.39 -6.12
N VAL A 181 10.00 17.45 -6.31
CA VAL A 181 10.65 18.41 -7.20
C VAL A 181 11.05 17.78 -8.52
N GLU A 182 11.35 16.50 -8.51
CA GLU A 182 11.58 15.66 -9.68
C GLU A 182 11.40 14.19 -9.30
N PRO A 183 11.31 13.24 -10.25
CA PRO A 183 11.14 11.83 -9.97
C PRO A 183 12.15 11.29 -8.95
N GLY A 184 11.64 10.79 -7.80
CA GLY A 184 12.45 10.29 -6.70
C GLY A 184 13.19 11.36 -5.89
N VAL A 185 12.85 12.65 -6.01
CA VAL A 185 13.47 13.73 -5.24
C VAL A 185 12.42 14.59 -4.55
N LEU A 186 12.54 14.70 -3.24
CA LEU A 186 11.67 15.53 -2.42
C LEU A 186 12.32 16.89 -2.14
N ARG A 187 11.46 17.91 -1.98
CA ARG A 187 11.92 19.23 -1.56
C ARG A 187 12.49 19.16 -0.15
N SER A 188 13.74 19.56 -0.01
CA SER A 188 14.37 19.70 1.30
C SER A 188 13.62 20.76 2.11
N LYS A 189 13.15 20.42 3.31
CA LYS A 189 12.54 21.37 4.25
C LYS A 189 13.57 21.87 5.29
N PRO A 190 13.37 23.06 5.89
CA PRO A 190 14.31 23.64 6.84
C PRO A 190 14.60 22.70 8.03
N LYS A 191 15.82 22.75 8.54
CA LYS A 191 16.29 22.03 9.73
C LYS A 191 15.33 22.20 10.91
N GLY A 192 14.95 21.08 11.55
CA GLY A 192 14.17 21.09 12.79
C GLY A 192 12.97 20.17 12.84
N ARG A 193 12.54 19.59 11.70
CA ARG A 193 11.55 18.51 11.68
C ARG A 193 12.26 17.18 11.40
N VAL A 194 11.88 16.14 12.13
CA VAL A 194 12.26 14.77 11.78
C VAL A 194 11.79 14.55 10.34
N HIS A 195 12.56 14.02 9.44
CA HIS A 195 12.30 13.74 8.02
C HIS A 195 11.64 14.86 7.17
N GLY A 196 11.37 16.05 7.69
CA GLY A 196 10.92 17.23 6.90
C GLY A 196 9.51 17.19 6.30
N GLY A 197 8.69 16.19 6.62
CA GLY A 197 7.32 16.07 6.14
C GLY A 197 6.37 17.10 6.73
N GLU A 198 5.28 17.38 6.02
CA GLU A 198 4.10 18.08 6.53
C GLU A 198 3.14 17.05 7.12
N LEU A 199 2.79 17.20 8.41
CA LEU A 199 1.78 16.35 9.04
C LEU A 199 0.40 16.82 8.59
N LEU A 200 -0.32 15.98 7.87
CA LEU A 200 -1.71 16.27 7.45
C LEU A 200 -2.70 15.90 8.55
N VAL A 201 -2.50 14.75 9.19
CA VAL A 201 -3.34 14.29 10.31
C VAL A 201 -2.57 13.32 11.20
N GLY A 202 -2.91 13.30 12.48
CA GLY A 202 -2.60 12.23 13.43
C GLY A 202 -3.88 11.80 14.11
N LEU A 203 -4.20 10.51 14.05
CA LEU A 203 -5.41 9.96 14.64
C LEU A 203 -5.29 9.87 16.16
N PRO A 204 -6.37 10.11 16.92
CA PRO A 204 -6.42 9.84 18.35
C PRO A 204 -6.63 8.34 18.63
N GLY A 205 -6.38 7.92 19.85
CA GLY A 205 -6.68 6.56 20.30
C GLY A 205 -5.78 5.50 19.68
N TYR A 206 -6.36 4.35 19.39
CA TYR A 206 -5.68 3.20 18.77
C TYR A 206 -6.25 2.93 17.36
N ASP A 207 -6.30 3.99 16.56
CA ASP A 207 -6.62 3.91 15.14
C ASP A 207 -5.32 4.01 14.34
N LEU A 208 -5.06 3.00 13.53
CA LEU A 208 -3.80 2.81 12.81
C LEU A 208 -4.05 2.93 11.32
N PHE A 209 -3.10 3.51 10.61
CA PHE A 209 -3.18 3.61 9.16
C PHE A 209 -2.56 2.40 8.46
N ASP A 210 -3.19 2.00 7.34
CA ASP A 210 -2.69 0.97 6.43
C ASP A 210 -2.49 1.56 5.01
N SER A 211 -2.80 0.85 3.95
CA SER A 211 -2.65 1.33 2.57
C SER A 211 -3.69 2.39 2.19
N MET A 212 -3.52 3.04 1.04
CA MET A 212 -4.34 4.18 0.64
C MET A 212 -4.59 4.25 -0.86
N ALA A 213 -5.62 5.02 -1.23
CA ALA A 213 -5.79 5.57 -2.57
C ALA A 213 -6.09 7.07 -2.48
N VAL A 214 -5.99 7.78 -3.61
CA VAL A 214 -6.34 9.19 -3.71
C VAL A 214 -7.58 9.33 -4.57
N ASP A 215 -8.53 10.22 -4.21
CA ASP A 215 -9.68 10.52 -5.05
C ASP A 215 -9.38 11.66 -6.05
N SER A 216 -10.30 11.91 -6.97
CA SER A 216 -10.13 12.95 -8.01
C SER A 216 -10.02 14.37 -7.48
N ASP A 217 -10.52 14.63 -6.27
CA ASP A 217 -10.43 15.93 -5.59
C ASP A 217 -9.12 16.06 -4.79
N GLY A 218 -8.29 15.01 -4.81
CA GLY A 218 -7.00 14.95 -4.11
C GLY A 218 -7.10 14.54 -2.66
N ASN A 219 -8.28 14.13 -2.16
CA ASN A 219 -8.37 13.61 -0.80
C ASN A 219 -7.66 12.26 -0.70
N VAL A 220 -6.95 12.06 0.40
CA VAL A 220 -6.24 10.81 0.67
C VAL A 220 -7.16 9.89 1.47
N CYS A 221 -7.59 8.79 0.83
CA CYS A 221 -8.47 7.78 1.41
C CYS A 221 -7.60 6.67 2.00
N VAL A 222 -7.38 6.69 3.32
CA VAL A 222 -6.49 5.77 4.02
C VAL A 222 -7.30 4.68 4.70
N ALA A 223 -7.00 3.43 4.40
CA ALA A 223 -7.55 2.30 5.13
C ALA A 223 -7.11 2.36 6.60
N THR A 224 -8.05 2.20 7.50
CA THR A 224 -7.86 2.37 8.93
C THR A 224 -8.21 1.09 9.65
N ILE A 225 -7.34 0.65 10.54
CA ILE A 225 -7.47 -0.53 11.38
C ILE A 225 -7.39 -0.14 12.85
N GLY A 226 -7.81 -1.00 13.76
CA GLY A 226 -7.74 -0.73 15.20
C GLY A 226 -9.12 -0.65 15.84
N ASP A 227 -9.35 0.36 16.68
CA ASP A 227 -10.59 0.48 17.44
C ASP A 227 -11.79 0.85 16.56
N HIS A 228 -11.56 1.64 15.50
CA HIS A 228 -12.59 2.06 14.55
C HIS A 228 -12.15 1.74 13.12
N PRO A 229 -12.26 0.47 12.69
CA PRO A 229 -11.85 0.09 11.35
C PRO A 229 -12.77 0.70 10.28
N GLY A 230 -12.15 1.20 9.19
CA GLY A 230 -12.89 1.89 8.13
C GLY A 230 -11.96 2.56 7.13
N ILE A 231 -12.43 3.66 6.53
CA ILE A 231 -11.64 4.51 5.64
C ILE A 231 -11.61 5.93 6.19
N THR A 232 -10.40 6.44 6.47
CA THR A 232 -10.19 7.85 6.86
C THR A 232 -9.87 8.66 5.61
N ILE A 233 -10.72 9.65 5.32
CA ILE A 233 -10.63 10.52 4.13
C ILE A 233 -10.03 11.85 4.57
N VAL A 234 -8.76 12.09 4.25
CA VAL A 234 -8.01 13.28 4.70
C VAL A 234 -7.95 14.30 3.57
N ARG A 235 -8.29 15.56 3.88
CA ARG A 235 -8.15 16.65 2.90
C ARG A 235 -6.68 16.91 2.57
N PRO A 236 -6.36 17.23 1.29
CA PRO A 236 -4.97 17.35 0.84
C PRO A 236 -4.20 18.51 1.50
N ASP A 237 -4.92 19.50 2.03
CA ASP A 237 -4.36 20.65 2.77
C ASP A 237 -4.24 20.43 4.28
N GLY A 238 -4.61 19.24 4.78
CA GLY A 238 -4.60 18.92 6.20
C GLY A 238 -5.64 19.66 7.05
N SER A 239 -6.63 20.33 6.43
CA SER A 239 -7.66 21.11 7.15
C SER A 239 -8.65 20.25 7.92
N GLY A 240 -8.65 18.94 7.73
CA GLY A 240 -9.48 17.98 8.44
C GLY A 240 -9.62 16.66 7.72
N TYR A 241 -10.38 15.78 8.34
CA TYR A 241 -10.67 14.45 7.81
C TYR A 241 -12.10 14.03 8.13
N GLU A 242 -12.61 13.06 7.38
CA GLU A 242 -13.83 12.31 7.64
C GLU A 242 -13.45 10.86 7.88
N HIS A 243 -14.19 10.14 8.70
CA HIS A 243 -14.00 8.72 8.94
C HIS A 243 -15.26 7.94 8.59
N LEU A 244 -15.13 7.02 7.65
CA LEU A 244 -16.21 6.16 7.18
C LEU A 244 -16.01 4.75 7.78
N VAL A 245 -16.88 4.37 8.70
CA VAL A 245 -16.97 3.01 9.22
C VAL A 245 -17.81 2.16 8.26
N LEU A 246 -17.37 0.95 8.00
CA LEU A 246 -18.14 -0.01 7.20
C LEU A 246 -19.13 -0.75 8.10
N ASP A 247 -20.42 -0.66 7.75
CA ASP A 247 -21.48 -1.37 8.46
C ASP A 247 -21.54 -2.86 8.07
N GLU A 248 -22.27 -3.65 8.87
CA GLU A 248 -22.54 -5.05 8.52
C GLU A 248 -23.19 -5.17 7.14
N PRO A 249 -22.82 -6.13 6.29
CA PRO A 249 -21.93 -7.27 6.58
C PRO A 249 -20.45 -7.03 6.26
N PHE A 250 -20.02 -5.77 6.12
CA PHE A 250 -18.67 -5.40 5.67
C PHE A 250 -17.72 -5.07 6.82
N THR A 251 -18.10 -5.34 8.06
CA THR A 251 -17.23 -5.15 9.22
C THR A 251 -16.08 -6.14 9.24
N ASP A 252 -14.87 -5.62 9.47
CA ASP A 252 -13.64 -6.38 9.60
C ASP A 252 -12.63 -5.52 10.40
N PRO A 253 -11.87 -6.07 11.35
CA PRO A 253 -10.92 -5.28 12.12
C PRO A 253 -9.71 -4.81 11.30
N MET A 254 -9.53 -5.38 10.10
CA MET A 254 -8.38 -5.17 9.22
C MET A 254 -8.83 -4.70 7.84
N ASN A 255 -9.35 -3.46 7.77
CA ASN A 255 -9.58 -2.78 6.51
C ASN A 255 -8.22 -2.26 6.02
N THR A 256 -7.53 -3.01 5.17
CA THR A 256 -6.10 -2.80 4.95
C THR A 256 -5.78 -2.07 3.64
N ASN A 257 -6.70 -2.00 2.69
CA ASN A 257 -6.45 -1.27 1.46
C ASN A 257 -7.77 -0.78 0.83
N ILE A 258 -7.67 0.23 -0.02
CA ILE A 258 -8.75 0.74 -0.86
C ILE A 258 -8.20 1.04 -2.25
N CYS A 259 -8.95 0.71 -3.31
CA CYS A 259 -8.69 1.20 -4.66
C CYS A 259 -10.00 1.54 -5.35
N PHE A 260 -9.92 2.32 -6.41
CA PHE A 260 -11.08 2.76 -7.17
C PHE A 260 -11.16 2.10 -8.52
N GLY A 261 -12.37 1.81 -8.96
CA GLY A 261 -12.66 1.23 -10.27
C GLY A 261 -14.09 1.46 -10.70
N GLY A 262 -14.56 0.64 -11.65
CA GLY A 262 -15.79 0.90 -12.35
C GLY A 262 -15.62 1.92 -13.48
N PRO A 263 -16.62 2.10 -14.35
CA PRO A 263 -16.51 2.92 -15.55
C PRO A 263 -16.32 4.43 -15.23
N ASP A 264 -16.76 4.87 -14.06
CA ASP A 264 -16.68 6.25 -13.58
C ASP A 264 -15.76 6.41 -12.36
N LEU A 265 -15.00 5.37 -11.99
CA LEU A 265 -14.13 5.31 -10.81
C LEU A 265 -14.86 5.56 -9.48
N ARG A 266 -16.17 5.34 -9.42
CA ARG A 266 -17.00 5.52 -8.22
C ARG A 266 -17.27 4.23 -7.45
N THR A 267 -16.65 3.14 -7.83
CA THR A 267 -16.66 1.91 -7.03
C THR A 267 -15.38 1.83 -6.22
N ALA A 268 -15.47 1.89 -4.91
CA ALA A 268 -14.35 1.61 -4.03
C ALA A 268 -14.30 0.11 -3.73
N TYR A 269 -13.16 -0.51 -3.98
CA TYR A 269 -12.86 -1.87 -3.58
C TYR A 269 -12.00 -1.84 -2.33
N ILE A 270 -12.48 -2.46 -1.26
CA ILE A 270 -11.83 -2.43 0.05
C ILE A 270 -11.46 -3.84 0.46
N THR A 271 -10.22 -4.04 0.89
CA THR A 271 -9.76 -5.33 1.42
C THR A 271 -10.10 -5.46 2.91
N LEU A 272 -10.78 -6.55 3.24
CA LEU A 272 -11.15 -6.98 4.59
C LEU A 272 -10.22 -8.15 4.94
N SER A 273 -8.99 -7.83 5.37
CA SER A 273 -7.89 -8.80 5.39
C SER A 273 -8.05 -9.89 6.45
N ALA A 274 -8.63 -9.58 7.61
CA ALA A 274 -8.80 -10.59 8.65
C ALA A 274 -9.71 -11.74 8.18
N SER A 275 -10.77 -11.42 7.43
CA SER A 275 -11.72 -12.41 6.88
C SER A 275 -11.39 -12.87 5.46
N GLY A 276 -10.35 -12.31 4.82
CA GLY A 276 -9.92 -12.68 3.46
C GLY A 276 -10.94 -12.31 2.39
N ARG A 277 -11.60 -11.16 2.50
CA ARG A 277 -12.60 -10.66 1.56
C ARG A 277 -12.15 -9.38 0.85
N VAL A 278 -12.69 -9.15 -0.33
CA VAL A 278 -12.72 -7.83 -0.99
C VAL A 278 -14.18 -7.45 -1.17
N VAL A 279 -14.53 -6.24 -0.80
CA VAL A 279 -15.89 -5.71 -0.96
C VAL A 279 -15.89 -4.53 -1.90
N ALA A 280 -17.00 -4.35 -2.62
CA ALA A 280 -17.24 -3.21 -3.51
C ALA A 280 -18.34 -2.35 -2.88
N VAL A 281 -18.08 -1.05 -2.76
CA VAL A 281 -19.02 -0.07 -2.23
C VAL A 281 -19.10 1.13 -3.16
N ASP A 282 -20.29 1.72 -3.26
CA ASP A 282 -20.46 2.97 -4.00
C ASP A 282 -19.72 4.10 -3.27
N TRP A 283 -18.92 4.85 -4.01
CA TRP A 283 -18.12 5.93 -3.46
C TRP A 283 -18.63 7.30 -3.93
N PRO A 284 -18.74 8.29 -3.04
CA PRO A 284 -19.39 9.58 -3.37
C PRO A 284 -18.61 10.44 -4.37
N ARG A 285 -17.30 10.21 -4.51
CA ARG A 285 -16.40 10.93 -5.42
C ARG A 285 -15.68 9.94 -6.34
N PRO A 286 -15.36 10.30 -7.58
CA PRO A 286 -14.50 9.45 -8.41
C PRO A 286 -13.13 9.26 -7.75
N GLY A 287 -12.55 8.09 -7.87
CA GLY A 287 -11.14 7.90 -7.58
C GLY A 287 -10.24 8.64 -8.55
N LEU A 288 -8.99 8.85 -8.18
CA LEU A 288 -7.97 9.31 -9.11
C LEU A 288 -7.65 8.20 -10.10
N ALA A 289 -7.72 8.51 -11.40
CA ALA A 289 -7.23 7.59 -12.42
C ALA A 289 -5.74 7.35 -12.23
N LEU A 290 -5.33 6.10 -12.18
CA LEU A 290 -3.93 5.72 -12.08
C LEU A 290 -3.21 5.98 -13.41
N ASN A 291 -1.89 6.15 -13.36
CA ASN A 291 -1.08 6.51 -14.52
C ASN A 291 -0.97 5.41 -15.57
N TYR A 292 -1.23 4.17 -15.20
CA TYR A 292 -1.10 2.99 -16.06
C TYR A 292 -2.20 1.96 -15.79
#